data_e5ad58fe0292767e3da4e125962301d1
#
_entry.id   e5ad58fe0292767e3da4e125962301d1
#
_cell.length_a   1.000
_cell.length_b   1.000
_cell.length_c   1.000
_cell.angle_alpha   90.00
_cell.angle_beta   90.00
_cell.angle_gamma   90.00
#
_symmetry.space_group_name_H-M   'P 1'
#
loop_
_entity.id
_entity.type
_entity.pdbx_description
1 polymer ?
#
loop_
_entity_poly.entity_id
_entity_poly.type
_entity_poly.pdbx_seq_one_letter_code
_entity_poly.pdbx_strand_id
1 'polypeptide(L)'
;INQPFITARMEGGATTPLHLVVTLTRAELEKLVGDLVDRTIDPCKKALKDAGIDAKIVNWLADKFKEKEGIDLRTDRLALQRLKEAAEKAKIELSSAQTTEINQPFITARMEGGATTPLHLVVTLTRAELEKLVGDLVDRTIDPCKKALKDAGIDAKDIADVVLVGGMTRMPRVREVVKDFFGREPHTGVNPDEVVAMGAAIQAGVLQGDVKDVLLLDVTPLSLGIETLGGVFTRMIDRNTTIPTKKSQVFSTAEDNQNAVTIRVFQGEREMAADNKMLGQFDLVGIPPAPRGVPQVEVTFDIDANGIVNVSAKDKGTGKEQQIRIQASGGLADSDIEKMVKEAEQFAEEDKKRRAGAEAKNNAESLIHATEKQLAEYGDKVDASVKTEIETALAEAKTAVESGDSDQMVEKTNALTQAAMKLGEAMYKAQQAETEAASGPAGEQPAAGEGQAAQEEDVVDAEFSEVDEENKG
;
A
#
# COMPACT_ATOMS: atom_id res chain seq x y z
N ILE A 1 19.35 26.65 23.42
CA ILE A 1 19.39 26.59 21.95
C ILE A 1 19.99 27.89 21.46
N ASN A 2 21.09 27.79 20.76
CA ASN A 2 21.77 28.92 20.15
C ASN A 2 21.88 28.65 18.63
N GLN A 3 21.05 29.35 17.85
CA GLN A 3 21.01 29.20 16.40
C GLN A 3 21.49 30.51 15.78
N PRO A 4 22.76 30.60 15.32
CA PRO A 4 23.29 31.80 14.68
C PRO A 4 22.69 31.94 13.27
N PHE A 5 22.51 33.18 12.84
CA PHE A 5 22.10 33.53 11.49
C PHE A 5 20.75 32.98 11.01
N ILE A 6 19.76 32.87 11.90
CA ILE A 6 18.41 32.37 11.56
C ILE A 6 17.75 33.21 10.45
N THR A 7 17.92 34.53 10.53
CA THR A 7 17.41 35.50 9.56
C THR A 7 18.22 36.75 9.62
N ALA A 8 17.94 37.70 8.73
CA ALA A 8 18.57 38.99 8.71
C ALA A 8 17.53 40.10 8.59
N ARG A 9 17.71 41.19 9.33
CA ARG A 9 16.89 42.38 9.21
C ARG A 9 17.61 43.37 8.28
N MET A 10 16.86 43.94 7.34
CA MET A 10 17.35 45.03 6.50
C MET A 10 16.90 46.36 7.11
N GLU A 11 17.86 47.16 7.57
CA GLU A 11 17.63 48.52 8.06
C GLU A 11 18.65 49.47 7.42
N GLY A 12 18.17 50.51 6.75
CA GLY A 12 19.02 51.52 6.15
C GLY A 12 20.03 51.07 5.10
N GLY A 13 19.73 49.96 4.41
CA GLY A 13 20.63 49.37 3.38
C GLY A 13 21.71 48.43 3.93
N ALA A 14 21.79 48.24 5.23
CA ALA A 14 22.67 47.25 5.86
C ALA A 14 21.86 45.99 6.30
N THR A 15 22.47 44.84 6.10
CA THR A 15 21.89 43.56 6.54
C THR A 15 22.48 43.15 7.87
N THR A 16 21.66 43.13 8.94
CA THR A 16 22.08 42.72 10.27
C THR A 16 21.58 41.29 10.53
N PRO A 17 22.49 40.32 10.74
CA PRO A 17 22.11 38.97 11.06
C PRO A 17 21.44 38.89 12.43
N LEU A 18 20.35 38.14 12.51
CA LEU A 18 19.65 37.87 13.76
C LEU A 18 19.93 36.45 14.24
N HIS A 19 20.20 36.33 15.55
CA HIS A 19 20.49 35.09 16.22
C HIS A 19 19.31 34.72 17.11
N LEU A 20 18.94 33.44 17.14
CA LEU A 20 18.00 32.93 18.11
C LEU A 20 18.79 32.32 19.29
N VAL A 21 18.67 32.93 20.45
CA VAL A 21 19.19 32.40 21.70
C VAL A 21 17.99 32.18 22.63
N VAL A 22 17.65 30.91 22.86
CA VAL A 22 16.55 30.53 23.75
C VAL A 22 17.05 29.51 24.75
N THR A 23 16.79 29.74 26.03
CA THR A 23 17.03 28.78 27.07
C THR A 23 15.73 27.97 27.25
N LEU A 24 15.79 26.67 26.98
CA LEU A 24 14.68 25.76 27.21
C LEU A 24 14.98 24.97 28.50
N THR A 25 14.17 25.16 29.52
CA THR A 25 14.26 24.37 30.74
C THR A 25 13.66 22.99 30.55
N ARG A 26 14.05 22.03 31.40
CA ARG A 26 13.46 20.67 31.39
C ARG A 26 11.95 20.72 31.60
N ALA A 27 11.46 21.56 32.50
CA ALA A 27 10.03 21.72 32.79
C ALA A 27 9.25 22.29 31.58
N GLU A 28 9.84 23.23 30.83
CA GLU A 28 9.22 23.75 29.60
C GLU A 28 9.20 22.70 28.50
N LEU A 29 10.27 21.91 28.35
CA LEU A 29 10.31 20.80 27.40
C LEU A 29 9.24 19.75 27.78
N GLU A 30 9.16 19.34 29.04
CA GLU A 30 8.15 18.40 29.52
C GLU A 30 6.73 18.91 29.30
N LYS A 31 6.47 20.21 29.44
CA LYS A 31 5.18 20.81 29.12
C LYS A 31 4.87 20.84 27.62
N LEU A 32 5.89 21.11 26.79
CA LEU A 32 5.72 21.18 25.32
C LEU A 32 5.49 19.82 24.69
N VAL A 33 6.05 18.74 25.27
CA VAL A 33 5.97 17.38 24.73
C VAL A 33 5.05 16.46 25.54
N GLY A 34 4.44 16.96 26.63
CA GLY A 34 3.64 16.17 27.57
C GLY A 34 2.51 15.41 26.88
N ASP A 35 1.76 16.05 26.01
CA ASP A 35 0.70 15.43 25.22
C ASP A 35 1.23 14.38 24.23
N LEU A 36 2.40 14.59 23.67
CA LEU A 36 3.07 13.61 22.79
C LEU A 36 3.52 12.39 23.58
N VAL A 37 4.10 12.62 24.80
CA VAL A 37 4.49 11.53 25.70
C VAL A 37 3.25 10.74 26.14
N ASP A 38 2.18 11.41 26.54
CA ASP A 38 0.93 10.76 26.95
C ASP A 38 0.32 9.92 25.82
N ARG A 39 0.39 10.39 24.58
CA ARG A 39 -0.04 9.63 23.39
C ARG A 39 0.81 8.40 23.12
N THR A 40 2.06 8.34 23.54
CA THR A 40 2.91 7.15 23.42
C THR A 40 2.66 6.12 24.53
N ILE A 41 2.12 6.56 25.67
CA ILE A 41 1.83 5.67 26.80
C ILE A 41 0.71 4.66 26.46
N ASP A 42 -0.31 5.07 25.76
CA ASP A 42 -1.43 4.18 25.41
C ASP A 42 -1.07 3.08 24.40
N PRO A 43 -0.33 3.34 23.32
CA PRO A 43 0.27 2.29 22.49
C PRO A 43 1.19 1.36 23.25
N CYS A 44 2.04 1.87 24.16
CA CYS A 44 2.90 1.06 25.00
C CYS A 44 2.11 0.16 25.96
N LYS A 45 1.06 0.69 26.61
CA LYS A 45 0.15 -0.12 27.44
C LYS A 45 -0.57 -1.18 26.62
N LYS A 46 -0.96 -0.88 25.39
CA LYS A 46 -1.60 -1.82 24.47
C LYS A 46 -0.63 -2.91 24.04
N ALA A 47 0.59 -2.55 23.64
CA ALA A 47 1.64 -3.49 23.26
C ALA A 47 2.00 -4.44 24.43
N LEU A 48 2.12 -3.92 25.66
CA LEU A 48 2.34 -4.73 26.86
C LEU A 48 1.14 -5.66 27.15
N LYS A 49 -0.08 -5.23 26.90
CA LYS A 49 -1.30 -6.03 27.04
C LYS A 49 -1.39 -7.12 25.96
N ASP A 50 -0.99 -6.80 24.74
CA ASP A 50 -1.07 -7.68 23.58
C ASP A 50 0.09 -8.70 23.53
N ALA A 51 1.22 -8.44 24.20
CA ALA A 51 2.35 -9.38 24.28
C ALA A 51 1.97 -10.73 24.91
N GLY A 52 0.95 -10.77 25.79
CA GLY A 52 0.41 -12.00 26.36
C GLY A 52 1.36 -12.80 27.25
N ILE A 53 2.67 -12.53 27.21
CA ILE A 53 3.72 -13.28 27.92
C ILE A 53 3.56 -13.11 29.43
N ASP A 54 3.49 -11.87 29.91
CA ASP A 54 3.34 -11.60 31.34
C ASP A 54 2.02 -12.17 31.87
N ALA A 55 0.95 -12.09 31.05
CA ALA A 55 -0.35 -12.68 31.39
C ALA A 55 -0.27 -14.21 31.55
N LYS A 56 0.51 -14.89 30.71
CA LYS A 56 0.71 -16.35 30.82
C LYS A 56 1.49 -16.72 32.10
N ILE A 57 2.52 -15.95 32.44
CA ILE A 57 3.26 -16.15 33.67
C ILE A 57 2.36 -15.87 34.89
N VAL A 58 1.60 -14.77 34.89
CA VAL A 58 0.64 -14.43 35.95
C VAL A 58 -0.38 -15.55 36.16
N ASN A 59 -0.95 -16.08 35.06
CA ASN A 59 -1.88 -17.18 35.17
C ASN A 59 -1.25 -18.45 35.73
N TRP A 60 -0.04 -18.79 35.27
CA TRP A 60 0.72 -19.93 35.80
C TRP A 60 1.00 -19.78 37.29
N LEU A 61 1.42 -18.61 37.76
CA LEU A 61 1.63 -18.32 39.18
C LEU A 61 0.34 -18.46 40.00
N ALA A 62 -0.76 -17.90 39.50
CA ALA A 62 -2.05 -17.99 40.16
C ALA A 62 -2.58 -19.43 40.23
N ASP A 63 -2.38 -20.21 39.16
CA ASP A 63 -2.76 -21.62 39.13
C ASP A 63 -1.92 -22.46 40.08
N LYS A 64 -0.59 -22.24 40.15
CA LYS A 64 0.30 -22.89 41.12
C LYS A 64 -0.09 -22.60 42.56
N PHE A 65 -0.45 -21.35 42.86
CA PHE A 65 -0.93 -20.98 44.18
C PHE A 65 -2.29 -21.61 44.49
N LYS A 66 -3.19 -21.62 43.56
CA LYS A 66 -4.52 -22.24 43.67
C LYS A 66 -4.44 -23.75 43.88
N GLU A 67 -3.54 -24.43 43.17
CA GLU A 67 -3.27 -25.87 43.38
C GLU A 67 -2.83 -26.17 44.80
N LYS A 68 -1.99 -25.29 45.37
CA LYS A 68 -1.41 -25.51 46.71
C LYS A 68 -2.33 -25.05 47.85
N GLU A 69 -2.92 -23.85 47.70
CA GLU A 69 -3.61 -23.18 48.81
C GLU A 69 -5.14 -23.11 48.63
N GLY A 70 -5.67 -23.50 47.44
CA GLY A 70 -7.09 -23.48 47.13
C GLY A 70 -7.66 -22.07 46.85
N ILE A 71 -6.82 -21.02 46.85
CA ILE A 71 -7.23 -19.62 46.67
C ILE A 71 -6.78 -19.11 45.31
N ASP A 72 -7.68 -18.48 44.57
CA ASP A 72 -7.36 -17.85 43.30
C ASP A 72 -6.95 -16.39 43.47
N LEU A 73 -5.66 -16.10 43.30
CA LEU A 73 -5.10 -14.77 43.47
C LEU A 73 -5.56 -13.77 42.44
N ARG A 74 -6.18 -14.19 41.32
CA ARG A 74 -6.71 -13.31 40.27
C ARG A 74 -7.91 -12.51 40.73
N THR A 75 -8.60 -12.95 41.76
CA THR A 75 -9.78 -12.27 42.35
C THR A 75 -9.38 -11.13 43.28
N ASP A 76 -8.13 -11.10 43.77
CA ASP A 76 -7.57 -10.04 44.60
C ASP A 76 -6.74 -9.07 43.77
N ARG A 77 -7.19 -7.81 43.69
CA ARG A 77 -6.56 -6.78 42.86
C ARG A 77 -5.13 -6.47 43.29
N LEU A 78 -4.85 -6.50 44.61
CA LEU A 78 -3.52 -6.22 45.12
C LEU A 78 -2.58 -7.40 44.84
N ALA A 79 -3.03 -8.62 45.09
CA ALA A 79 -2.29 -9.83 44.77
C ALA A 79 -2.00 -9.90 43.25
N LEU A 80 -2.98 -9.62 42.41
CA LEU A 80 -2.83 -9.60 40.95
C LEU A 80 -1.75 -8.59 40.51
N GLN A 81 -1.71 -7.39 41.09
CA GLN A 81 -0.67 -6.40 40.77
C GLN A 81 0.72 -6.91 41.14
N ARG A 82 0.86 -7.49 42.28
CA ARG A 82 2.15 -8.09 42.75
C ARG A 82 2.56 -9.29 41.87
N LEU A 83 1.61 -10.09 41.41
CA LEU A 83 1.89 -11.17 40.44
C LEU A 83 2.40 -10.63 39.10
N LYS A 84 1.86 -9.51 38.60
CA LYS A 84 2.35 -8.87 37.37
C LYS A 84 3.79 -8.40 37.51
N GLU A 85 4.11 -7.72 38.58
CA GLU A 85 5.48 -7.25 38.86
C GLU A 85 6.45 -8.42 39.00
N ALA A 86 6.02 -9.48 39.68
CA ALA A 86 6.83 -10.70 39.84
C ALA A 86 7.03 -11.44 38.50
N ALA A 87 6.00 -11.48 37.64
CA ALA A 87 6.06 -12.09 36.32
C ALA A 87 7.04 -11.35 35.40
N GLU A 88 6.97 -10.02 35.37
CA GLU A 88 7.90 -9.20 34.59
C GLU A 88 9.36 -9.37 35.08
N LYS A 89 9.58 -9.31 36.37
CA LYS A 89 10.92 -9.56 36.97
C LYS A 89 11.45 -10.94 36.60
N ALA A 90 10.64 -11.99 36.75
CA ALA A 90 11.01 -13.35 36.38
C ALA A 90 11.34 -13.52 34.90
N LYS A 91 10.55 -12.92 34.01
CA LYS A 91 10.80 -12.87 32.57
C LYS A 91 12.16 -12.26 32.25
N ILE A 92 12.50 -11.13 32.89
CA ILE A 92 13.77 -10.43 32.67
C ILE A 92 14.94 -11.31 33.19
N GLU A 93 14.85 -11.88 34.40
CA GLU A 93 15.88 -12.73 34.96
C GLU A 93 16.13 -13.99 34.12
N LEU A 94 15.07 -14.63 33.60
CA LEU A 94 15.17 -15.82 32.74
C LEU A 94 15.74 -15.55 31.35
N SER A 95 15.91 -14.32 30.94
CA SER A 95 16.65 -14.01 29.71
C SER A 95 18.16 -14.32 29.86
N SER A 96 18.69 -14.28 31.06
CA SER A 96 20.10 -14.60 31.36
C SER A 96 20.28 -15.85 32.22
N ALA A 97 19.40 -16.07 33.21
CA ALA A 97 19.44 -17.23 34.10
C ALA A 97 18.64 -18.43 33.57
N GLN A 98 18.96 -19.65 34.05
CA GLN A 98 18.21 -20.87 33.72
C GLN A 98 16.98 -21.07 34.60
N THR A 99 17.02 -20.51 35.82
CA THR A 99 15.96 -20.61 36.81
C THR A 99 15.86 -19.31 37.60
N THR A 100 14.67 -18.99 38.09
CA THR A 100 14.42 -17.88 39.01
C THR A 100 13.46 -18.32 40.10
N GLU A 101 13.69 -17.86 41.34
CA GLU A 101 12.77 -18.03 42.43
C GLU A 101 11.85 -16.81 42.57
N ILE A 102 10.57 -17.05 42.48
CA ILE A 102 9.53 -16.03 42.67
C ILE A 102 9.03 -16.15 44.10
N ASN A 103 9.39 -15.17 44.93
CA ASN A 103 9.03 -15.11 46.34
C ASN A 103 8.18 -13.87 46.60
N GLN A 104 6.90 -14.09 46.93
CA GLN A 104 5.95 -13.03 47.26
C GLN A 104 5.38 -13.27 48.67
N PRO A 105 6.06 -12.71 49.71
CA PRO A 105 5.60 -12.85 51.08
C PRO A 105 4.29 -12.11 51.30
N PHE A 106 3.41 -12.67 52.14
CA PHE A 106 2.11 -12.07 52.46
C PHE A 106 1.29 -11.71 51.24
N ILE A 107 1.22 -12.61 50.24
CA ILE A 107 0.50 -12.34 48.99
C ILE A 107 -1.01 -12.26 49.24
N THR A 108 -1.52 -13.03 50.15
CA THR A 108 -2.90 -13.04 50.63
C THR A 108 -3.00 -13.61 52.04
N ALA A 109 -4.18 -13.74 52.60
CA ALA A 109 -4.40 -14.35 53.89
C ALA A 109 -5.64 -15.27 53.86
N ARG A 110 -5.59 -16.32 54.66
CA ARG A 110 -6.70 -17.25 54.93
C ARG A 110 -7.35 -16.93 56.25
N MET A 111 -8.66 -16.87 56.31
CA MET A 111 -9.42 -16.74 57.54
C MET A 111 -9.96 -18.12 57.94
N GLU A 112 -9.49 -18.64 59.08
CA GLU A 112 -9.95 -19.91 59.63
C GLU A 112 -10.21 -19.72 61.12
N GLY A 113 -11.40 -20.05 61.59
CA GLY A 113 -11.77 -20.00 63.00
C GLY A 113 -11.64 -18.62 63.66
N GLY A 114 -11.72 -17.51 62.92
CA GLY A 114 -11.54 -16.15 63.41
C GLY A 114 -10.09 -15.64 63.44
N ALA A 115 -9.12 -16.48 63.08
CA ALA A 115 -7.72 -16.09 62.94
C ALA A 115 -7.37 -15.83 61.47
N THR A 116 -6.53 -14.81 61.26
CA THR A 116 -6.03 -14.47 59.91
C THR A 116 -4.62 -15.04 59.75
N THR A 117 -4.45 -16.03 58.90
CA THR A 117 -3.16 -16.67 58.61
C THR A 117 -2.60 -16.11 57.29
N PRO A 118 -1.43 -15.44 57.29
CA PRO A 118 -0.83 -14.95 56.07
C PRO A 118 -0.30 -16.09 55.22
N LEU A 119 -0.49 -15.98 53.91
CA LEU A 119 -0.02 -16.94 52.92
C LEU A 119 1.05 -16.32 52.03
N HIS A 120 2.03 -17.14 51.63
CA HIS A 120 3.19 -16.75 50.86
C HIS A 120 3.23 -17.55 49.54
N LEU A 121 3.54 -16.87 48.44
CA LEU A 121 3.83 -17.56 47.18
C LEU A 121 5.36 -17.69 47.07
N VAL A 122 5.83 -18.92 47.07
CA VAL A 122 7.22 -19.27 46.77
C VAL A 122 7.21 -20.36 45.73
N VAL A 123 7.75 -20.06 44.54
CA VAL A 123 7.78 -20.98 43.42
C VAL A 123 9.00 -20.70 42.54
N THR A 124 9.60 -21.76 42.00
CA THR A 124 10.70 -21.65 41.05
C THR A 124 10.15 -21.79 39.65
N LEU A 125 10.48 -20.84 38.78
CA LEU A 125 10.19 -20.90 37.34
C LEU A 125 11.50 -21.16 36.59
N THR A 126 11.50 -22.18 35.75
CA THR A 126 12.64 -22.47 34.86
C THR A 126 12.46 -21.80 33.51
N ARG A 127 13.57 -21.53 32.80
CA ARG A 127 13.55 -21.02 31.43
C ARG A 127 12.76 -21.97 30.50
N ALA A 128 12.97 -23.28 30.62
CA ALA A 128 12.25 -24.25 29.78
C ALA A 128 10.73 -24.22 30.01
N GLU A 129 10.27 -24.01 31.26
CA GLU A 129 8.83 -23.84 31.54
C GLU A 129 8.30 -22.54 30.97
N LEU A 130 9.06 -21.44 31.10
CA LEU A 130 8.70 -20.17 30.48
C LEU A 130 8.55 -20.32 28.95
N GLU A 131 9.53 -20.91 28.29
CA GLU A 131 9.53 -21.13 26.85
C GLU A 131 8.35 -22.01 26.41
N LYS A 132 7.99 -23.01 27.17
CA LYS A 132 6.80 -23.84 26.96
C LYS A 132 5.50 -23.02 27.12
N LEU A 133 5.42 -22.15 28.11
CA LEU A 133 4.25 -21.30 28.36
C LEU A 133 3.99 -20.30 27.21
N VAL A 134 5.06 -19.79 26.58
CA VAL A 134 4.98 -18.68 25.61
C VAL A 134 5.27 -19.11 24.18
N GLY A 135 5.53 -20.39 23.92
CA GLY A 135 5.94 -20.91 22.63
C GLY A 135 5.03 -20.48 21.48
N ASP A 136 3.72 -20.59 21.68
CA ASP A 136 2.70 -20.18 20.68
C ASP A 136 2.76 -18.66 20.36
N LEU A 137 3.17 -17.83 21.31
CA LEU A 137 3.35 -16.39 21.09
C LEU A 137 4.61 -16.12 20.27
N VAL A 138 5.69 -16.83 20.56
CA VAL A 138 6.95 -16.71 19.82
C VAL A 138 6.78 -17.24 18.39
N ASP A 139 6.16 -18.40 18.21
CA ASP A 139 5.96 -19.00 16.89
C ASP A 139 5.15 -18.09 15.95
N ARG A 140 4.14 -17.38 16.47
CA ARG A 140 3.36 -16.40 15.72
C ARG A 140 4.18 -15.20 15.21
N THR A 141 5.35 -14.90 15.77
CA THR A 141 6.19 -13.80 15.27
C THR A 141 6.84 -14.09 13.93
N ILE A 142 6.89 -15.36 13.53
CA ILE A 142 7.46 -15.77 12.24
C ILE A 142 6.49 -15.54 11.07
N ASP A 143 5.19 -15.52 11.31
CA ASP A 143 4.19 -15.33 10.24
C ASP A 143 4.31 -13.96 9.54
N PRO A 144 4.49 -12.83 10.26
CA PRO A 144 4.81 -11.55 9.63
C PRO A 144 6.11 -11.58 8.82
N CYS A 145 7.15 -12.31 9.29
CA CYS A 145 8.40 -12.44 8.55
C CYS A 145 8.20 -13.18 7.21
N LYS A 146 7.47 -14.31 7.23
CA LYS A 146 7.11 -15.04 6.00
C LYS A 146 6.36 -14.17 5.01
N LYS A 147 5.40 -13.38 5.53
CA LYS A 147 4.61 -12.48 4.71
C LYS A 147 5.46 -11.38 4.06
N ALA A 148 6.32 -10.74 4.85
CA ALA A 148 7.22 -9.70 4.35
C ALA A 148 8.18 -10.24 3.26
N LEU A 149 8.74 -11.44 3.44
CA LEU A 149 9.60 -12.09 2.45
C LEU A 149 8.83 -12.42 1.16
N LYS A 150 7.61 -12.93 1.29
CA LYS A 150 6.73 -13.22 0.14
C LYS A 150 6.41 -11.94 -0.63
N ASP A 151 6.07 -10.85 0.08
CA ASP A 151 5.74 -9.56 -0.52
C ASP A 151 6.96 -8.94 -1.24
N ALA A 152 8.16 -9.17 -0.70
CA ALA A 152 9.42 -8.72 -1.29
C ALA A 152 9.92 -9.65 -2.42
N GLY A 153 9.33 -10.83 -2.60
CA GLY A 153 9.76 -11.81 -3.60
C GLY A 153 11.15 -12.41 -3.36
N ILE A 154 11.61 -12.47 -2.09
CA ILE A 154 12.93 -12.97 -1.70
C ILE A 154 12.81 -14.14 -0.71
N ASP A 155 13.82 -15.01 -0.70
CA ASP A 155 13.90 -16.11 0.26
C ASP A 155 14.59 -15.68 1.57
N ALA A 156 14.27 -16.35 2.68
CA ALA A 156 14.89 -16.08 3.98
C ALA A 156 16.42 -16.21 3.96
N LYS A 157 16.97 -17.11 3.13
CA LYS A 157 18.42 -17.32 2.94
C LYS A 157 19.13 -16.15 2.26
N ASP A 158 18.39 -15.31 1.50
CA ASP A 158 18.95 -14.18 0.75
C ASP A 158 19.06 -12.92 1.63
N ILE A 159 18.51 -12.97 2.85
CA ILE A 159 18.67 -11.90 3.84
C ILE A 159 20.12 -11.88 4.34
N ALA A 160 20.82 -10.76 4.11
CA ALA A 160 22.21 -10.58 4.51
C ALA A 160 22.38 -10.51 6.04
N ASP A 161 21.56 -9.69 6.70
CA ASP A 161 21.62 -9.47 8.13
C ASP A 161 20.23 -9.47 8.77
N VAL A 162 20.12 -10.05 9.95
CA VAL A 162 18.90 -10.02 10.78
C VAL A 162 19.20 -9.24 12.05
N VAL A 163 18.57 -8.08 12.20
CA VAL A 163 18.76 -7.21 13.38
C VAL A 163 17.53 -7.31 14.28
N LEU A 164 17.75 -7.70 15.54
CA LEU A 164 16.70 -7.77 16.55
C LEU A 164 16.62 -6.46 17.34
N VAL A 165 15.41 -5.92 17.44
CA VAL A 165 15.12 -4.67 18.17
C VAL A 165 14.03 -4.89 19.21
N GLY A 166 14.07 -4.11 20.31
CA GLY A 166 13.14 -4.20 21.42
C GLY A 166 13.54 -5.21 22.48
N GLY A 167 13.25 -4.92 23.76
CA GLY A 167 13.68 -5.70 24.92
C GLY A 167 13.25 -7.18 24.89
N MET A 168 12.10 -7.51 24.29
CA MET A 168 11.63 -8.89 24.17
C MET A 168 12.54 -9.79 23.32
N THR A 169 13.33 -9.24 22.42
CA THR A 169 14.30 -9.99 21.61
C THR A 169 15.52 -10.49 22.41
N ARG A 170 15.61 -10.11 23.69
CA ARG A 170 16.57 -10.69 24.65
C ARG A 170 16.21 -12.11 25.07
N MET A 171 14.94 -12.52 24.88
CA MET A 171 14.51 -13.88 25.21
C MET A 171 15.25 -14.89 24.32
N PRO A 172 15.91 -15.92 24.89
CA PRO A 172 16.69 -16.89 24.13
C PRO A 172 15.86 -17.60 23.04
N ARG A 173 14.62 -17.98 23.35
CA ARG A 173 13.73 -18.67 22.42
C ARG A 173 13.40 -17.83 21.18
N VAL A 174 13.24 -16.51 21.33
CA VAL A 174 13.01 -15.61 20.16
C VAL A 174 14.22 -15.64 19.23
N ARG A 175 15.44 -15.57 19.80
CA ARG A 175 16.68 -15.61 19.01
C ARG A 175 16.86 -16.94 18.31
N GLU A 176 16.55 -18.04 18.98
CA GLU A 176 16.62 -19.39 18.44
C GLU A 176 15.66 -19.57 17.25
N VAL A 177 14.39 -19.20 17.43
CA VAL A 177 13.37 -19.32 16.37
C VAL A 177 13.71 -18.45 15.15
N VAL A 178 14.23 -17.23 15.38
CA VAL A 178 14.67 -16.35 14.29
C VAL A 178 15.89 -16.94 13.58
N LYS A 179 16.88 -17.46 14.34
CA LYS A 179 18.04 -18.16 13.76
C LYS A 179 17.62 -19.34 12.88
N ASP A 180 16.73 -20.17 13.38
CA ASP A 180 16.25 -21.36 12.67
C ASP A 180 15.51 -20.97 11.40
N PHE A 181 14.72 -19.90 11.43
CA PHE A 181 13.95 -19.42 10.30
C PHE A 181 14.82 -18.80 9.20
N PHE A 182 15.78 -17.94 9.55
CA PHE A 182 16.67 -17.28 8.59
C PHE A 182 17.96 -18.07 8.27
N GLY A 183 18.23 -19.16 9.01
CA GLY A 183 19.42 -19.97 8.85
C GLY A 183 20.72 -19.27 9.28
N ARG A 184 20.63 -18.17 10.04
CA ARG A 184 21.78 -17.39 10.53
C ARG A 184 21.57 -16.76 11.89
N GLU A 185 22.65 -16.48 12.61
CA GLU A 185 22.59 -15.78 13.90
C GLU A 185 22.11 -14.33 13.69
N PRO A 186 21.13 -13.88 14.50
CA PRO A 186 20.78 -12.47 14.53
C PRO A 186 21.96 -11.59 14.97
N HIS A 187 22.09 -10.41 14.37
CA HIS A 187 23.12 -9.44 14.71
C HIS A 187 23.00 -8.96 16.16
N THR A 188 24.12 -8.97 16.89
CA THR A 188 24.18 -8.63 18.33
C THR A 188 24.91 -7.31 18.61
N GLY A 189 25.35 -6.61 17.57
CA GLY A 189 26.18 -5.39 17.70
C GLY A 189 25.42 -4.13 18.15
N VAL A 190 24.08 -4.20 18.26
CA VAL A 190 23.24 -3.09 18.71
C VAL A 190 22.52 -3.46 20.01
N ASN A 191 22.37 -2.47 20.91
CA ASN A 191 21.54 -2.64 22.08
C ASN A 191 20.05 -2.60 21.69
N PRO A 192 19.29 -3.67 21.82
CA PRO A 192 17.90 -3.73 21.38
C PRO A 192 16.97 -2.77 22.13
N ASP A 193 17.35 -2.28 23.33
CA ASP A 193 16.55 -1.32 24.10
C ASP A 193 16.79 0.12 23.66
N GLU A 194 17.96 0.44 23.09
CA GLU A 194 18.39 1.78 22.75
C GLU A 194 18.38 2.07 21.23
N VAL A 195 18.41 1.03 20.40
CA VAL A 195 18.59 1.15 18.95
C VAL A 195 17.52 2.03 18.28
N VAL A 196 16.29 2.01 18.78
CA VAL A 196 15.20 2.85 18.25
C VAL A 196 15.49 4.34 18.54
N ALA A 197 15.93 4.67 19.76
CA ALA A 197 16.31 6.04 20.13
C ALA A 197 17.54 6.51 19.34
N MET A 198 18.52 5.64 19.13
CA MET A 198 19.68 5.92 18.29
C MET A 198 19.29 6.19 16.84
N GLY A 199 18.42 5.35 16.28
CA GLY A 199 17.90 5.52 14.93
C GLY A 199 17.13 6.83 14.76
N ALA A 200 16.30 7.19 15.73
CA ALA A 200 15.58 8.46 15.75
C ALA A 200 16.54 9.67 15.79
N ALA A 201 17.61 9.58 16.59
CA ALA A 201 18.63 10.64 16.65
C ALA A 201 19.40 10.77 15.33
N ILE A 202 19.77 9.65 14.69
CA ILE A 202 20.43 9.64 13.37
C ILE A 202 19.49 10.24 12.33
N GLN A 203 18.22 9.87 12.30
CA GLN A 203 17.25 10.42 11.38
C GLN A 203 17.04 11.93 11.57
N ALA A 204 17.05 12.42 12.81
CA ALA A 204 17.02 13.86 13.07
C ALA A 204 18.24 14.56 12.48
N GLY A 205 19.44 13.96 12.60
CA GLY A 205 20.66 14.48 11.97
C GLY A 205 20.60 14.47 10.45
N VAL A 206 19.99 13.46 9.83
CA VAL A 206 19.74 13.40 8.37
C VAL A 206 18.82 14.56 7.94
N LEU A 207 17.71 14.76 8.67
CA LEU A 207 16.74 15.83 8.37
C LEU A 207 17.33 17.24 8.54
N GLN A 208 18.29 17.41 9.47
CA GLN A 208 19.03 18.66 9.67
C GLN A 208 20.15 18.85 8.66
N GLY A 209 20.52 17.82 7.92
CA GLY A 209 21.62 17.82 6.96
C GLY A 209 23.01 17.61 7.57
N ASP A 210 23.07 17.25 8.85
CA ASP A 210 24.33 16.97 9.57
C ASP A 210 24.89 15.59 9.20
N VAL A 211 24.00 14.62 8.92
CA VAL A 211 24.34 13.26 8.48
C VAL A 211 23.94 13.09 7.02
N LYS A 212 24.92 12.81 6.14
CA LYS A 212 24.72 12.70 4.68
C LYS A 212 24.90 11.29 4.14
N ASP A 213 25.53 10.42 4.90
CA ASP A 213 25.94 9.08 4.46
C ASP A 213 24.94 7.99 4.85
N VAL A 214 23.81 8.36 5.43
CA VAL A 214 22.76 7.43 5.84
C VAL A 214 21.47 7.76 5.10
N LEU A 215 20.94 6.77 4.36
CA LEU A 215 19.64 6.84 3.68
C LEU A 215 18.64 5.97 4.45
N LEU A 216 17.63 6.60 5.04
CA LEU A 216 16.46 5.90 5.53
C LEU A 216 15.37 5.98 4.46
N LEU A 217 14.94 4.84 3.98
CA LEU A 217 13.81 4.72 3.07
C LEU A 217 12.65 4.08 3.83
N ASP A 218 11.53 4.74 3.83
CA ASP A 218 10.27 4.21 4.34
C ASP A 218 9.48 3.60 3.17
N VAL A 219 8.38 2.91 3.46
CA VAL A 219 7.53 2.28 2.46
C VAL A 219 6.07 2.63 2.67
N THR A 220 5.30 2.60 1.59
CA THR A 220 3.84 2.74 1.67
C THR A 220 3.23 1.49 2.32
N PRO A 221 2.40 1.62 3.38
CA PRO A 221 1.83 0.46 4.07
C PRO A 221 0.76 -0.27 3.26
N LEU A 222 0.10 0.44 2.35
CA LEU A 222 -0.96 -0.06 1.46
C LEU A 222 -0.83 0.59 0.08
N SER A 223 -1.38 -0.08 -0.93
CA SER A 223 -1.45 0.45 -2.29
C SER A 223 -2.29 1.72 -2.36
N LEU A 224 -1.88 2.63 -3.24
CA LEU A 224 -2.55 3.90 -3.54
C LEU A 224 -2.98 3.90 -5.00
N GLY A 225 -4.16 4.41 -5.28
CA GLY A 225 -4.68 4.47 -6.64
C GLY A 225 -5.94 5.32 -6.77
N ILE A 226 -6.55 5.23 -7.92
CA ILE A 226 -7.78 5.96 -8.25
C ILE A 226 -8.90 5.01 -8.67
N GLU A 227 -10.13 5.49 -8.55
CA GLU A 227 -11.28 4.85 -9.16
C GLU A 227 -11.28 5.13 -10.67
N THR A 228 -11.46 4.08 -11.45
CA THR A 228 -11.63 4.16 -12.90
C THR A 228 -13.00 3.61 -13.32
N LEU A 229 -13.27 3.64 -14.61
CA LEU A 229 -14.58 3.25 -15.18
C LEU A 229 -15.02 1.87 -14.66
N GLY A 230 -16.29 1.78 -14.23
CA GLY A 230 -16.85 0.56 -13.65
C GLY A 230 -16.55 0.39 -12.16
N GLY A 231 -16.03 1.42 -11.47
CA GLY A 231 -15.71 1.37 -10.03
C GLY A 231 -14.46 0.53 -9.72
N VAL A 232 -13.61 0.28 -10.70
CA VAL A 232 -12.36 -0.48 -10.55
C VAL A 232 -11.32 0.36 -9.82
N PHE A 233 -10.60 -0.26 -8.88
CA PHE A 233 -9.45 0.35 -8.24
C PHE A 233 -8.19 0.14 -9.10
N THR A 234 -7.74 1.19 -9.74
CA THR A 234 -6.49 1.19 -10.53
C THR A 234 -5.35 1.63 -9.65
N ARG A 235 -4.46 0.68 -9.32
CA ARG A 235 -3.29 0.92 -8.49
C ARG A 235 -2.26 1.75 -9.24
N MET A 236 -1.84 2.85 -8.62
CA MET A 236 -0.77 3.71 -9.11
C MET A 236 0.55 3.41 -8.41
N ILE A 237 0.49 3.19 -7.10
CA ILE A 237 1.63 2.83 -6.25
C ILE A 237 1.25 1.59 -5.46
N ASP A 238 2.04 0.55 -5.59
CA ASP A 238 1.83 -0.71 -4.89
C ASP A 238 2.25 -0.59 -3.41
N ARG A 239 1.65 -1.39 -2.55
CA ARG A 239 2.08 -1.46 -1.15
C ARG A 239 3.55 -1.88 -1.06
N ASN A 240 4.22 -1.50 0.02
CA ASN A 240 5.65 -1.71 0.25
C ASN A 240 6.57 -1.02 -0.79
N THR A 241 6.03 -0.08 -1.58
CA THR A 241 6.88 0.77 -2.43
C THR A 241 7.66 1.74 -1.56
N THR A 242 8.97 1.79 -1.76
CA THR A 242 9.87 2.72 -1.08
C THR A 242 9.52 4.17 -1.39
N ILE A 243 9.52 5.04 -0.39
CA ILE A 243 9.33 6.48 -0.52
C ILE A 243 10.63 7.25 -0.22
N PRO A 244 10.87 8.41 -0.84
CA PRO A 244 9.96 9.12 -1.77
C PRO A 244 9.81 8.42 -3.11
N THR A 245 8.63 8.54 -3.73
CA THR A 245 8.34 7.93 -5.04
C THR A 245 7.37 8.77 -5.84
N LYS A 246 7.47 8.67 -7.17
CA LYS A 246 6.58 9.36 -8.10
C LYS A 246 6.20 8.43 -9.24
N LYS A 247 4.89 8.31 -9.51
CA LYS A 247 4.36 7.57 -10.66
C LYS A 247 3.28 8.37 -11.37
N SER A 248 3.28 8.29 -12.70
CA SER A 248 2.29 8.95 -13.55
C SER A 248 1.70 7.94 -14.54
N GLN A 249 0.42 8.11 -14.82
CA GLN A 249 -0.29 7.32 -15.84
C GLN A 249 -1.29 8.20 -16.56
N VAL A 250 -1.51 7.94 -17.86
CA VAL A 250 -2.46 8.69 -18.67
C VAL A 250 -3.79 7.94 -18.70
N PHE A 251 -4.85 8.67 -18.43
CA PHE A 251 -6.24 8.23 -18.48
C PHE A 251 -7.01 9.06 -19.51
N SER A 252 -8.24 8.67 -19.79
CA SER A 252 -9.08 9.41 -20.72
C SER A 252 -10.51 9.57 -20.16
N THR A 253 -11.35 10.29 -20.91
CA THR A 253 -12.76 10.49 -20.57
C THR A 253 -13.60 9.25 -20.86
N ALA A 254 -14.62 9.02 -20.03
CA ALA A 254 -15.56 7.91 -20.14
C ALA A 254 -16.73 8.20 -21.07
N GLU A 255 -17.05 9.50 -21.31
CA GLU A 255 -18.20 9.94 -22.08
C GLU A 255 -17.80 10.97 -23.16
N ASP A 256 -18.60 11.07 -24.22
CA ASP A 256 -18.43 12.09 -25.24
C ASP A 256 -18.69 13.49 -24.68
N ASN A 257 -17.88 14.46 -25.09
CA ASN A 257 -17.97 15.87 -24.69
C ASN A 257 -17.89 16.10 -23.17
N GLN A 258 -17.26 15.19 -22.44
CA GLN A 258 -17.03 15.31 -21.00
C GLN A 258 -16.05 16.46 -20.74
N ASN A 259 -16.50 17.52 -20.07
CA ASN A 259 -15.73 18.74 -19.82
C ASN A 259 -15.05 18.78 -18.45
N ALA A 260 -15.24 17.76 -17.63
CA ALA A 260 -14.63 17.59 -16.31
C ALA A 260 -14.44 16.11 -15.97
N VAL A 261 -13.39 15.80 -15.19
CA VAL A 261 -13.13 14.46 -14.66
C VAL A 261 -12.94 14.56 -13.16
N THR A 262 -13.70 13.78 -12.40
CA THR A 262 -13.51 13.64 -10.94
C THR A 262 -12.48 12.58 -10.66
N ILE A 263 -11.39 12.96 -10.00
CA ILE A 263 -10.34 12.05 -9.54
C ILE A 263 -10.62 11.69 -8.09
N ARG A 264 -10.98 10.43 -7.85
CA ARG A 264 -11.20 9.87 -6.51
C ARG A 264 -10.00 9.02 -6.12
N VAL A 265 -9.37 9.36 -5.01
CA VAL A 265 -8.13 8.74 -4.52
C VAL A 265 -8.46 7.75 -3.42
N PHE A 266 -7.96 6.53 -3.54
CA PHE A 266 -8.19 5.44 -2.60
C PHE A 266 -6.88 4.82 -2.12
N GLN A 267 -6.97 4.17 -0.95
CA GLN A 267 -5.91 3.39 -0.34
C GLN A 267 -6.45 2.02 0.08
N GLY A 268 -5.76 0.95 -0.28
CA GLY A 268 -6.13 -0.43 0.10
C GLY A 268 -5.67 -1.47 -0.91
N GLU A 269 -6.14 -2.71 -0.70
CA GLU A 269 -5.69 -3.88 -1.49
C GLU A 269 -6.83 -4.56 -2.26
N ARG A 270 -8.10 -4.09 -2.13
CA ARG A 270 -9.26 -4.65 -2.83
C ARG A 270 -9.29 -4.17 -4.28
N GLU A 271 -9.84 -4.99 -5.19
CA GLU A 271 -9.89 -4.69 -6.62
C GLU A 271 -10.96 -3.65 -7.01
N MET A 272 -11.99 -3.48 -6.17
CA MET A 272 -13.03 -2.48 -6.39
C MET A 272 -12.79 -1.25 -5.49
N ALA A 273 -12.94 -0.04 -6.04
CA ALA A 273 -12.69 1.20 -5.31
C ALA A 273 -13.56 1.35 -4.05
N ALA A 274 -14.84 0.96 -4.13
CA ALA A 274 -15.79 1.06 -3.03
C ALA A 274 -15.41 0.22 -1.80
N ASP A 275 -14.58 -0.82 -1.97
CA ASP A 275 -14.13 -1.70 -0.91
C ASP A 275 -12.80 -1.25 -0.29
N ASN A 276 -12.26 -0.12 -0.75
CA ASN A 276 -11.04 0.53 -0.25
C ASN A 276 -11.35 1.83 0.49
N LYS A 277 -10.38 2.36 1.22
CA LYS A 277 -10.51 3.62 1.95
C LYS A 277 -10.34 4.81 1.02
N MET A 278 -11.37 5.63 0.84
CA MET A 278 -11.26 6.89 0.13
C MET A 278 -10.44 7.89 0.95
N LEU A 279 -9.42 8.47 0.34
CA LEU A 279 -8.55 9.49 0.93
C LEU A 279 -8.97 10.90 0.58
N GLY A 280 -9.59 11.09 -0.59
CA GLY A 280 -10.06 12.38 -1.06
C GLY A 280 -10.49 12.35 -2.52
N GLN A 281 -11.01 13.47 -2.98
CA GLN A 281 -11.39 13.66 -4.39
C GLN A 281 -11.19 15.11 -4.82
N PHE A 282 -11.02 15.32 -6.11
CA PHE A 282 -10.97 16.65 -6.74
C PHE A 282 -11.39 16.57 -8.21
N ASP A 283 -11.79 17.69 -8.77
CA ASP A 283 -12.27 17.78 -10.15
C ASP A 283 -11.27 18.51 -11.03
N LEU A 284 -10.87 17.89 -12.13
CA LEU A 284 -10.19 18.55 -13.24
C LEU A 284 -11.25 19.07 -14.21
N VAL A 285 -11.40 20.38 -14.27
CA VAL A 285 -12.43 21.05 -15.10
C VAL A 285 -11.84 21.75 -16.32
N GLY A 286 -12.71 21.94 -17.34
CA GLY A 286 -12.35 22.69 -18.53
C GLY A 286 -11.53 21.90 -19.54
N ILE A 287 -11.78 20.61 -19.63
CA ILE A 287 -11.36 19.73 -20.70
C ILE A 287 -12.20 20.13 -21.95
N PRO A 288 -11.58 20.33 -23.11
CA PRO A 288 -12.30 20.64 -24.34
C PRO A 288 -13.26 19.51 -24.74
N PRO A 289 -14.46 19.82 -25.25
CA PRO A 289 -15.35 18.80 -25.78
C PRO A 289 -14.67 17.98 -26.87
N ALA A 290 -14.64 16.66 -26.66
CA ALA A 290 -14.08 15.69 -27.60
C ALA A 290 -14.78 14.34 -27.45
N PRO A 291 -14.69 13.44 -28.43
CA PRO A 291 -15.13 12.07 -28.25
C PRO A 291 -14.47 11.39 -27.05
N ARG A 292 -15.20 10.48 -26.38
CA ARG A 292 -14.65 9.65 -25.29
C ARG A 292 -13.35 8.97 -25.74
N GLY A 293 -12.41 8.83 -24.82
CA GLY A 293 -11.12 8.22 -25.12
C GLY A 293 -10.09 9.11 -25.79
N VAL A 294 -10.47 10.30 -26.30
CA VAL A 294 -9.56 11.24 -27.00
C VAL A 294 -8.79 12.15 -26.03
N PRO A 295 -9.42 12.79 -25.01
CA PRO A 295 -8.69 13.61 -24.06
C PRO A 295 -7.67 12.77 -23.27
N GLN A 296 -6.49 13.34 -23.03
CA GLN A 296 -5.42 12.69 -22.29
C GLN A 296 -5.23 13.39 -20.95
N VAL A 297 -5.62 12.73 -19.87
CA VAL A 297 -5.47 13.21 -18.50
C VAL A 297 -4.35 12.43 -17.81
N GLU A 298 -3.24 13.10 -17.57
CA GLU A 298 -2.11 12.53 -16.84
C GLU A 298 -2.36 12.68 -15.33
N VAL A 299 -2.51 11.55 -14.63
CA VAL A 299 -2.62 11.51 -13.17
C VAL A 299 -1.28 11.13 -12.58
N THR A 300 -0.78 11.94 -11.67
CA THR A 300 0.52 11.77 -11.02
C THR A 300 0.33 11.63 -9.52
N PHE A 301 0.91 10.59 -8.94
CA PHE A 301 1.09 10.39 -7.52
C PHE A 301 2.54 10.72 -7.17
N ASP A 302 2.73 11.67 -6.25
CA ASP A 302 4.04 12.12 -5.77
C ASP A 302 4.05 12.04 -4.24
N ILE A 303 4.82 11.10 -3.69
CA ILE A 303 4.92 10.85 -2.25
C ILE A 303 6.29 11.32 -1.79
N ASP A 304 6.30 12.26 -0.85
CA ASP A 304 7.55 12.76 -0.28
C ASP A 304 8.14 11.80 0.79
N ALA A 305 9.33 12.10 1.28
CA ALA A 305 10.01 11.31 2.31
C ALA A 305 9.27 11.27 3.66
N ASN A 306 8.27 12.13 3.87
CA ASN A 306 7.44 12.16 5.07
C ASN A 306 6.11 11.40 4.89
N GLY A 307 5.93 10.74 3.74
CA GLY A 307 4.69 10.01 3.41
C GLY A 307 3.52 10.92 3.02
N ILE A 308 3.76 12.21 2.73
CA ILE A 308 2.73 13.12 2.25
C ILE A 308 2.47 12.80 0.77
N VAL A 309 1.22 12.49 0.45
CA VAL A 309 0.79 12.13 -0.90
C VAL A 309 0.22 13.35 -1.61
N ASN A 310 0.86 13.79 -2.68
CA ASN A 310 0.32 14.80 -3.60
C ASN A 310 -0.20 14.07 -4.84
N VAL A 311 -1.47 14.25 -5.16
CA VAL A 311 -2.07 13.70 -6.37
C VAL A 311 -2.47 14.85 -7.28
N SER A 312 -1.94 14.88 -8.48
CA SER A 312 -2.30 15.86 -9.51
C SER A 312 -2.90 15.18 -10.73
N ALA A 313 -3.78 15.91 -11.42
CA ALA A 313 -4.33 15.53 -12.71
C ALA A 313 -4.14 16.69 -13.68
N LYS A 314 -3.57 16.41 -14.86
CA LYS A 314 -3.26 17.39 -15.89
C LYS A 314 -3.83 16.97 -17.23
N ASP A 315 -4.65 17.82 -17.85
CA ASP A 315 -5.04 17.66 -19.24
C ASP A 315 -3.87 18.02 -20.16
N LYS A 316 -3.38 17.05 -20.92
CA LYS A 316 -2.21 17.23 -21.81
C LYS A 316 -2.51 18.16 -22.99
N GLY A 317 -3.78 18.27 -23.38
CA GLY A 317 -4.21 19.14 -24.48
C GLY A 317 -4.18 20.63 -24.12
N THR A 318 -4.73 20.99 -22.96
CA THR A 318 -4.85 22.39 -22.51
C THR A 318 -3.75 22.81 -21.53
N GLY A 319 -3.07 21.85 -20.91
CA GLY A 319 -2.12 22.09 -19.83
C GLY A 319 -2.78 22.43 -18.49
N LYS A 320 -4.11 22.42 -18.38
CA LYS A 320 -4.81 22.65 -17.11
C LYS A 320 -4.50 21.55 -16.13
N GLU A 321 -4.25 21.93 -14.88
CA GLU A 321 -3.88 21.02 -13.81
C GLU A 321 -4.64 21.36 -12.54
N GLN A 322 -5.03 20.32 -11.81
CA GLN A 322 -5.58 20.37 -10.46
C GLN A 322 -4.87 19.34 -9.58
N GLN A 323 -4.81 19.61 -8.29
CA GLN A 323 -4.13 18.73 -7.34
C GLN A 323 -4.81 18.71 -5.98
N ILE A 324 -4.61 17.61 -5.27
CA ILE A 324 -4.95 17.46 -3.85
C ILE A 324 -3.71 17.03 -3.08
N ARG A 325 -3.55 17.59 -1.88
CA ARG A 325 -2.53 17.17 -0.93
C ARG A 325 -3.19 16.40 0.19
N ILE A 326 -2.80 15.15 0.34
CA ILE A 326 -3.31 14.24 1.37
C ILE A 326 -2.22 14.11 2.43
N GLN A 327 -2.50 14.62 3.62
CA GLN A 327 -1.60 14.45 4.75
C GLN A 327 -1.85 13.08 5.40
N ALA A 328 -0.79 12.42 5.80
CA ALA A 328 -0.86 11.17 6.56
C ALA A 328 -1.38 11.36 8.02
N SER A 329 -1.90 12.55 8.34
CA SER A 329 -2.48 12.88 9.64
C SER A 329 -3.80 12.12 9.85
N GLY A 330 -3.73 11.01 10.50
CA GLY A 330 -4.82 10.06 10.71
C GLY A 330 -4.51 8.74 10.02
N GLY A 331 -3.23 8.36 10.00
CA GLY A 331 -2.78 7.05 9.53
C GLY A 331 -3.69 5.96 10.06
N LEU A 332 -3.97 4.98 9.20
CA LEU A 332 -4.65 3.76 9.63
C LEU A 332 -3.86 3.17 10.80
N ALA A 333 -4.54 2.73 11.83
CA ALA A 333 -3.90 1.94 12.87
C ALA A 333 -3.35 0.64 12.24
N ASP A 334 -2.26 0.11 12.77
CA ASP A 334 -1.67 -1.14 12.26
C ASP A 334 -2.71 -2.26 12.18
N SER A 335 -3.65 -2.31 13.15
CA SER A 335 -4.79 -3.24 13.16
C SER A 335 -5.72 -3.06 11.95
N ASP A 336 -5.89 -1.83 11.47
CA ASP A 336 -6.76 -1.55 10.31
C ASP A 336 -6.04 -1.96 9.01
N ILE A 337 -4.73 -1.71 8.93
CA ILE A 337 -3.88 -2.15 7.82
C ILE A 337 -3.91 -3.68 7.72
N GLU A 338 -3.67 -4.39 8.82
CA GLU A 338 -3.73 -5.86 8.86
C GLU A 338 -5.11 -6.39 8.47
N LYS A 339 -6.17 -5.73 8.92
CA LYS A 339 -7.54 -6.09 8.58
C LYS A 339 -7.80 -5.93 7.08
N MET A 340 -7.43 -4.79 6.50
CA MET A 340 -7.60 -4.52 5.07
C MET A 340 -6.83 -5.52 4.20
N VAL A 341 -5.63 -5.89 4.61
CA VAL A 341 -4.83 -6.90 3.90
C VAL A 341 -5.48 -8.28 3.98
N LYS A 342 -5.94 -8.71 5.18
CA LYS A 342 -6.63 -10.00 5.35
C LYS A 342 -7.95 -10.06 4.58
N GLU A 343 -8.74 -8.99 4.59
CA GLU A 343 -9.98 -8.90 3.83
C GLU A 343 -9.70 -9.02 2.32
N ALA A 344 -8.64 -8.37 1.81
CA ALA A 344 -8.25 -8.49 0.43
C ALA A 344 -7.83 -9.94 0.05
N GLU A 345 -7.12 -10.64 0.93
CA GLU A 345 -6.78 -12.04 0.74
C GLU A 345 -8.03 -12.95 0.77
N GLN A 346 -8.95 -12.68 1.69
CA GLN A 346 -10.19 -13.47 1.85
C GLN A 346 -11.12 -13.35 0.65
N PHE A 347 -11.24 -12.16 0.08
CA PHE A 347 -12.15 -11.86 -1.02
C PHE A 347 -11.47 -11.83 -2.40
N ALA A 348 -10.21 -12.23 -2.50
CA ALA A 348 -9.41 -12.13 -3.73
C ALA A 348 -10.08 -12.74 -4.96
N GLU A 349 -10.66 -13.93 -4.84
CA GLU A 349 -11.35 -14.63 -5.94
C GLU A 349 -12.68 -13.94 -6.33
N GLU A 350 -13.42 -13.45 -5.36
CA GLU A 350 -14.66 -12.70 -5.60
C GLU A 350 -14.36 -11.36 -6.27
N ASP A 351 -13.38 -10.63 -5.75
CA ASP A 351 -12.94 -9.35 -6.29
C ASP A 351 -12.43 -9.48 -7.73
N LYS A 352 -11.65 -10.51 -8.01
CA LYS A 352 -11.17 -10.81 -9.36
C LYS A 352 -12.33 -11.02 -10.34
N LYS A 353 -13.38 -11.72 -9.91
CA LYS A 353 -14.58 -11.89 -10.73
C LYS A 353 -15.34 -10.58 -10.93
N ARG A 354 -15.51 -9.78 -9.87
CA ARG A 354 -16.17 -8.47 -9.95
C ARG A 354 -15.41 -7.51 -10.88
N ARG A 355 -14.10 -7.48 -10.78
CA ARG A 355 -13.24 -6.70 -11.67
C ARG A 355 -13.36 -7.18 -13.11
N ALA A 356 -13.23 -8.48 -13.37
CA ALA A 356 -13.37 -9.04 -14.72
C ALA A 356 -14.74 -8.72 -15.32
N GLY A 357 -15.81 -8.78 -14.52
CA GLY A 357 -17.17 -8.38 -14.95
C GLY A 357 -17.25 -6.89 -15.29
N ALA A 358 -16.66 -6.00 -14.48
CA ALA A 358 -16.61 -4.57 -14.75
C ALA A 358 -15.80 -4.26 -16.03
N GLU A 359 -14.64 -4.90 -16.21
CA GLU A 359 -13.81 -4.76 -17.40
C GLU A 359 -14.51 -5.28 -18.66
N ALA A 360 -15.19 -6.45 -18.58
CA ALA A 360 -15.98 -6.99 -19.69
C ALA A 360 -17.10 -6.05 -20.08
N LYS A 361 -17.82 -5.48 -19.11
CA LYS A 361 -18.86 -4.48 -19.34
C LYS A 361 -18.31 -3.22 -20.01
N ASN A 362 -17.23 -2.66 -19.50
CA ASN A 362 -16.59 -1.46 -20.05
C ASN A 362 -16.13 -1.67 -21.50
N ASN A 363 -15.54 -2.84 -21.79
CA ASN A 363 -15.11 -3.21 -23.14
C ASN A 363 -16.31 -3.36 -24.09
N ALA A 364 -17.38 -4.03 -23.65
CA ALA A 364 -18.61 -4.20 -24.41
C ALA A 364 -19.25 -2.85 -24.75
N GLU A 365 -19.47 -1.98 -23.75
CA GLU A 365 -20.04 -0.64 -23.91
C GLU A 365 -19.18 0.25 -24.85
N SER A 366 -17.85 0.12 -24.76
CA SER A 366 -16.93 0.85 -25.63
C SER A 366 -17.04 0.40 -27.09
N LEU A 367 -17.10 -0.89 -27.33
CA LEU A 367 -17.22 -1.45 -28.67
C LEU A 367 -18.61 -1.18 -29.26
N ILE A 368 -19.68 -1.33 -28.48
CA ILE A 368 -21.04 -0.99 -28.86
C ILE A 368 -21.10 0.46 -29.39
N HIS A 369 -20.60 1.40 -28.55
CA HIS A 369 -20.62 2.82 -28.90
C HIS A 369 -19.80 3.12 -30.16
N ALA A 370 -18.60 2.56 -30.29
CA ALA A 370 -17.76 2.74 -31.48
C ALA A 370 -18.43 2.18 -32.74
N THR A 371 -19.04 0.99 -32.65
CA THR A 371 -19.69 0.32 -33.76
C THR A 371 -20.96 1.06 -34.16
N GLU A 372 -21.78 1.55 -33.22
CA GLU A 372 -22.95 2.39 -33.51
C GLU A 372 -22.59 3.66 -34.28
N LYS A 373 -21.53 4.34 -33.83
CA LYS A 373 -21.03 5.54 -34.47
C LYS A 373 -20.57 5.27 -35.90
N GLN A 374 -19.78 4.21 -36.09
CA GLN A 374 -19.33 3.78 -37.41
C GLN A 374 -20.50 3.37 -38.31
N LEU A 375 -21.49 2.67 -37.77
CA LEU A 375 -22.68 2.25 -38.53
C LEU A 375 -23.56 3.45 -38.95
N ALA A 376 -23.68 4.46 -38.08
CA ALA A 376 -24.38 5.70 -38.37
C ALA A 376 -23.69 6.53 -39.47
N GLU A 377 -22.35 6.52 -39.50
CA GLU A 377 -21.57 7.31 -40.49
C GLU A 377 -21.44 6.60 -41.84
N TYR A 378 -21.29 5.26 -41.82
CA TYR A 378 -20.96 4.48 -43.03
C TYR A 378 -21.98 3.39 -43.38
N GLY A 379 -23.04 3.20 -42.62
CA GLY A 379 -23.98 2.10 -42.77
C GLY A 379 -24.78 2.12 -44.11
N ASP A 380 -24.85 3.27 -44.76
CA ASP A 380 -25.47 3.40 -46.10
C ASP A 380 -24.50 3.04 -47.24
N LYS A 381 -23.21 2.90 -46.96
CA LYS A 381 -22.16 2.57 -47.92
C LYS A 381 -21.77 1.09 -47.92
N VAL A 382 -22.38 0.26 -47.02
CA VAL A 382 -22.11 -1.18 -46.92
C VAL A 382 -23.28 -2.01 -47.36
N ASP A 383 -23.01 -3.27 -47.76
CA ASP A 383 -24.06 -4.22 -48.18
C ASP A 383 -25.10 -4.42 -47.06
N ALA A 384 -26.38 -4.51 -47.44
CA ALA A 384 -27.49 -4.69 -46.50
C ALA A 384 -27.34 -5.95 -45.62
N SER A 385 -26.70 -7.00 -46.12
CA SER A 385 -26.42 -8.22 -45.37
C SER A 385 -25.42 -7.98 -44.24
N VAL A 386 -24.35 -7.22 -44.49
CA VAL A 386 -23.33 -6.86 -43.52
C VAL A 386 -23.93 -5.91 -42.46
N LYS A 387 -24.71 -4.94 -42.88
CA LYS A 387 -25.45 -4.03 -41.98
C LYS A 387 -26.33 -4.81 -41.01
N THR A 388 -27.13 -5.76 -41.50
CA THR A 388 -28.03 -6.58 -40.68
C THR A 388 -27.23 -7.48 -39.69
N GLU A 389 -26.11 -8.03 -40.12
CA GLU A 389 -25.24 -8.83 -39.25
C GLU A 389 -24.68 -7.98 -38.07
N ILE A 390 -24.24 -6.75 -38.36
CA ILE A 390 -23.73 -5.83 -37.34
C ILE A 390 -24.84 -5.38 -36.39
N GLU A 391 -26.03 -5.02 -36.93
CA GLU A 391 -27.19 -4.62 -36.12
C GLU A 391 -27.63 -5.76 -35.20
N THR A 392 -27.60 -7.01 -35.65
CA THR A 392 -27.88 -8.19 -34.82
C THR A 392 -26.85 -8.37 -33.74
N ALA A 393 -25.55 -8.32 -34.05
CA ALA A 393 -24.48 -8.45 -33.08
C ALA A 393 -24.50 -7.31 -32.05
N LEU A 394 -24.84 -6.07 -32.44
CA LEU A 394 -25.06 -4.94 -31.54
C LEU A 394 -26.21 -5.20 -30.56
N ALA A 395 -27.35 -5.69 -31.04
CA ALA A 395 -28.51 -6.01 -30.21
C ALA A 395 -28.18 -7.11 -29.18
N GLU A 396 -27.48 -8.16 -29.62
CA GLU A 396 -27.02 -9.24 -28.72
C GLU A 396 -26.04 -8.75 -27.71
N ALA A 397 -25.05 -7.92 -28.07
CA ALA A 397 -24.08 -7.35 -27.15
C ALA A 397 -24.74 -6.44 -26.10
N LYS A 398 -25.70 -5.61 -26.48
CA LYS A 398 -26.50 -4.79 -25.56
C LYS A 398 -27.27 -5.65 -24.57
N THR A 399 -27.95 -6.70 -25.05
CA THR A 399 -28.68 -7.62 -24.19
C THR A 399 -27.75 -8.33 -23.21
N ALA A 400 -26.54 -8.71 -23.62
CA ALA A 400 -25.53 -9.29 -22.74
C ALA A 400 -25.07 -8.30 -21.65
N VAL A 401 -24.88 -7.02 -21.98
CA VAL A 401 -24.55 -5.98 -20.99
C VAL A 401 -25.69 -5.79 -19.99
N GLU A 402 -26.95 -5.79 -20.44
CA GLU A 402 -28.12 -5.66 -19.55
C GLU A 402 -28.30 -6.87 -18.64
N SER A 403 -27.95 -8.07 -19.08
CA SER A 403 -28.03 -9.28 -18.28
C SER A 403 -27.02 -9.30 -17.11
N GLY A 404 -25.90 -8.57 -17.22
CA GLY A 404 -24.82 -8.57 -16.24
C GLY A 404 -23.98 -9.85 -16.22
N ASP A 405 -24.19 -10.80 -17.13
CA ASP A 405 -23.43 -12.05 -17.23
C ASP A 405 -22.10 -11.80 -17.95
N SER A 406 -20.99 -11.92 -17.18
CA SER A 406 -19.64 -11.66 -17.66
C SER A 406 -19.22 -12.52 -18.83
N ASP A 407 -19.59 -13.80 -18.83
CA ASP A 407 -19.20 -14.76 -19.87
C ASP A 407 -19.96 -14.47 -21.17
N GLN A 408 -21.24 -14.16 -21.07
CA GLN A 408 -22.04 -13.73 -22.22
C GLN A 408 -21.54 -12.38 -22.78
N MET A 409 -21.19 -11.42 -21.91
CA MET A 409 -20.62 -10.16 -22.37
C MET A 409 -19.35 -10.38 -23.19
N VAL A 410 -18.42 -11.22 -22.73
CA VAL A 410 -17.18 -11.54 -23.45
C VAL A 410 -17.49 -12.22 -24.80
N GLU A 411 -18.38 -13.22 -24.81
CA GLU A 411 -18.76 -13.94 -26.03
C GLU A 411 -19.37 -13.01 -27.08
N LYS A 412 -20.37 -12.18 -26.68
CA LYS A 412 -21.07 -11.29 -27.60
C LYS A 412 -20.21 -10.10 -28.02
N THR A 413 -19.30 -9.63 -27.18
CA THR A 413 -18.30 -8.62 -27.54
C THR A 413 -17.35 -9.14 -28.62
N ASN A 414 -16.90 -10.39 -28.52
CA ASN A 414 -16.08 -11.02 -29.56
C ASN A 414 -16.84 -11.17 -30.89
N ALA A 415 -18.11 -11.56 -30.85
CA ALA A 415 -18.96 -11.63 -32.04
C ALA A 415 -19.14 -10.24 -32.70
N LEU A 416 -19.37 -9.21 -31.87
CA LEU A 416 -19.47 -7.82 -32.35
C LEU A 416 -18.15 -7.32 -32.93
N THR A 417 -17.02 -7.69 -32.37
CA THR A 417 -15.68 -7.37 -32.93
C THR A 417 -15.52 -7.95 -34.32
N GLN A 418 -15.91 -9.21 -34.53
CA GLN A 418 -15.83 -9.84 -35.85
C GLN A 418 -16.76 -9.16 -36.87
N ALA A 419 -17.95 -8.80 -36.45
CA ALA A 419 -18.88 -8.08 -37.31
C ALA A 419 -18.36 -6.65 -37.67
N ALA A 420 -17.78 -5.95 -36.69
CA ALA A 420 -17.17 -4.63 -36.90
C ALA A 420 -15.95 -4.67 -37.83
N MET A 421 -15.14 -5.75 -37.81
CA MET A 421 -14.06 -5.93 -38.79
C MET A 421 -14.56 -6.00 -40.23
N LYS A 422 -15.70 -6.69 -40.46
CA LYS A 422 -16.32 -6.72 -41.80
C LYS A 422 -16.78 -5.34 -42.24
N LEU A 423 -17.23 -4.47 -41.32
CA LEU A 423 -17.55 -3.08 -41.62
C LEU A 423 -16.29 -2.33 -42.07
N GLY A 424 -15.18 -2.49 -41.38
CA GLY A 424 -13.90 -1.88 -41.76
C GLY A 424 -13.43 -2.31 -43.17
N GLU A 425 -13.52 -3.60 -43.46
CA GLU A 425 -13.19 -4.12 -44.82
C GLU A 425 -14.10 -3.54 -45.91
N ALA A 426 -15.41 -3.45 -45.63
CA ALA A 426 -16.37 -2.88 -46.55
C ALA A 426 -16.14 -1.39 -46.77
N MET A 427 -15.81 -0.64 -45.73
CA MET A 427 -15.42 0.78 -45.80
C MET A 427 -14.17 0.99 -46.66
N TYR A 428 -13.14 0.18 -46.47
CA TYR A 428 -11.90 0.24 -47.22
C TYR A 428 -12.14 -0.02 -48.73
N LYS A 429 -12.96 -1.03 -49.06
CA LYS A 429 -13.35 -1.32 -50.43
C LYS A 429 -14.18 -0.19 -51.07
N ALA A 430 -15.10 0.42 -50.29
CA ALA A 430 -15.89 1.55 -50.77
C ALA A 430 -15.02 2.78 -51.06
N GLN A 431 -14.05 3.05 -50.20
CA GLN A 431 -13.12 4.16 -50.37
C GLN A 431 -12.15 3.95 -51.53
N GLN A 432 -11.70 2.73 -51.81
CA GLN A 432 -10.93 2.38 -52.98
C GLN A 432 -11.77 2.57 -54.26
N ALA A 433 -13.01 2.13 -54.28
CA ALA A 433 -13.91 2.31 -55.44
C ALA A 433 -14.22 3.79 -55.71
N GLU A 434 -14.39 4.64 -54.69
CA GLU A 434 -14.52 6.09 -54.82
C GLU A 434 -13.24 6.74 -55.41
N THR A 435 -12.06 6.25 -55.00
CA THR A 435 -10.75 6.76 -55.47
C THR A 435 -10.49 6.33 -56.90
N GLU A 436 -10.87 5.10 -57.29
CA GLU A 436 -10.79 4.61 -58.67
C GLU A 436 -11.83 5.28 -59.59
N ALA A 437 -13.01 5.59 -59.08
CA ALA A 437 -14.04 6.33 -59.85
C ALA A 437 -13.70 7.82 -60.03
N ALA A 438 -12.93 8.41 -59.09
CA ALA A 438 -12.41 9.79 -59.20
C ALA A 438 -11.23 9.90 -60.20
N SER A 439 -10.51 8.78 -60.46
CA SER A 439 -9.47 8.66 -61.47
C SER A 439 -10.08 8.12 -62.79
N GLY A 440 -10.99 8.88 -63.41
CA GLY A 440 -11.54 8.57 -64.74
C GLY A 440 -10.44 8.51 -65.80
N PRO A 441 -10.68 7.85 -66.98
CA PRO A 441 -9.64 7.48 -67.90
C PRO A 441 -9.00 8.72 -68.57
N ALA A 442 -7.81 9.08 -68.08
CA ALA A 442 -6.96 10.06 -68.78
C ALA A 442 -6.21 9.32 -69.90
N GLY A 443 -6.49 9.76 -71.15
CA GLY A 443 -5.91 9.24 -72.35
C GLY A 443 -4.38 9.23 -72.39
N GLU A 444 -3.90 8.31 -73.22
CA GLU A 444 -2.54 8.20 -73.70
C GLU A 444 -1.92 9.54 -74.12
N GLN A 445 -0.75 9.86 -73.63
CA GLN A 445 0.34 10.44 -74.46
C GLN A 445 1.72 10.34 -73.74
N PRO A 446 2.83 10.46 -74.49
CA PRO A 446 3.97 9.60 -74.33
C PRO A 446 5.16 10.23 -73.67
N ALA A 447 6.04 9.32 -73.24
CA ALA A 447 7.43 9.44 -72.81
C ALA A 447 8.17 10.77 -73.04
N ALA A 448 8.77 11.32 -72.00
CA ALA A 448 10.21 11.58 -71.87
C ALA A 448 10.53 12.43 -70.62
N GLY A 449 11.53 12.08 -69.87
CA GLY A 449 12.23 13.03 -68.96
C GLY A 449 12.44 12.54 -67.55
N GLU A 450 13.59 12.04 -67.35
CA GLU A 450 14.37 11.76 -66.16
C GLU A 450 14.03 12.52 -64.84
N GLY A 451 13.96 11.78 -63.73
CA GLY A 451 14.67 12.16 -62.50
C GLY A 451 13.91 12.94 -61.44
N GLN A 452 13.39 12.24 -60.46
CA GLN A 452 13.74 12.48 -59.03
C GLN A 452 12.96 11.51 -58.16
N ALA A 453 13.72 10.77 -57.36
CA ALA A 453 13.21 9.82 -56.40
C ALA A 453 12.40 10.53 -55.30
N ALA A 454 11.17 10.12 -55.10
CA ALA A 454 10.43 10.39 -53.88
C ALA A 454 10.78 9.30 -52.85
N GLN A 455 11.19 9.71 -51.68
CA GLN A 455 11.50 8.84 -50.57
C GLN A 455 10.22 8.15 -50.10
N GLU A 456 10.25 6.84 -50.11
CA GLU A 456 9.33 6.00 -49.34
C GLU A 456 9.63 6.17 -47.88
N GLU A 457 8.66 6.57 -47.05
CA GLU A 457 8.72 6.50 -45.60
C GLU A 457 8.60 5.03 -45.21
N ASP A 458 9.70 4.47 -44.78
CA ASP A 458 9.81 3.15 -44.19
C ASP A 458 9.00 3.11 -42.86
N VAL A 459 7.98 2.26 -42.83
CA VAL A 459 7.32 1.85 -41.61
C VAL A 459 8.26 0.87 -40.89
N VAL A 460 8.95 1.33 -39.86
CA VAL A 460 9.82 0.52 -39.04
C VAL A 460 8.97 -0.29 -38.05
N ASP A 461 8.87 -1.58 -38.28
CA ASP A 461 8.42 -2.54 -37.26
C ASP A 461 9.40 -2.51 -36.07
N ALA A 462 8.90 -2.21 -34.89
CA ALA A 462 9.69 -2.23 -33.67
C ALA A 462 9.88 -3.68 -33.21
N GLU A 463 11.00 -4.29 -33.57
CA GLU A 463 11.50 -5.50 -32.92
C GLU A 463 12.02 -5.14 -31.52
N PHE A 464 11.41 -5.74 -30.49
CA PHE A 464 11.96 -5.76 -29.13
C PHE A 464 13.12 -6.75 -29.08
N SER A 465 14.33 -6.24 -28.88
CA SER A 465 15.48 -7.07 -28.47
C SER A 465 15.72 -6.88 -26.99
N GLU A 466 15.69 -7.98 -26.23
CA GLU A 466 16.23 -8.07 -24.88
C GLU A 466 17.73 -7.76 -24.91
N VAL A 467 18.16 -6.82 -24.09
CA VAL A 467 19.57 -6.54 -23.87
C VAL A 467 20.01 -7.26 -22.60
N ASP A 468 20.78 -8.33 -22.78
CA ASP A 468 21.52 -8.98 -21.71
C ASP A 468 22.57 -8.01 -21.14
N GLU A 469 22.44 -7.66 -19.87
CA GLU A 469 23.52 -7.02 -19.10
C GLU A 469 24.53 -8.07 -18.63
N GLU A 470 25.48 -8.41 -19.45
CA GLU A 470 26.78 -8.93 -19.00
C GLU A 470 27.92 -8.04 -19.51
N ASN A 471 28.69 -7.57 -18.53
CA ASN A 471 30.04 -7.02 -18.67
C ASN A 471 30.20 -5.51 -18.74
N LYS A 472 30.55 -4.92 -17.56
CA LYS A 472 31.72 -4.03 -17.44
C LYS A 472 32.14 -3.82 -15.99
N GLY A 473 33.34 -4.19 -15.72
CA GLY A 473 34.47 -3.88 -14.94
C GLY A 473 34.44 -2.83 -13.82
#